data_268a223a540f6d17dccba09604870058
#
_entry.id   268a223a540f6d17dccba09604870058
#
_cell.length_a   1.000
_cell.length_b   1.000
_cell.length_c   1.000
_cell.angle_alpha   90.00
_cell.angle_beta   90.00
_cell.angle_gamma   90.00
#
_symmetry.space_group_name_H-M   'P 1'
#
loop_
_entity.id
_entity.type
_entity.pdbx_description
1 polymer ?
#
loop_
_entity_poly.entity_id
_entity_poly.type
_entity_poly.pdbx_seq_one_letter_code
_entity_poly.pdbx_strand_id
1 'polypeptide(L)'
;MKLPVLSVADGAAWEERLVSALERSASVEIVRRCVDVVDLLAVAASGQGRAALVAASLRRLDADVVDRLHAAAVVPIGVVPRGDDAAEQRLRAMGIEHVLPDDADAQVVASVLGEAVRAVSAPADPQGGSRPLRTYADPSTSMAIPPGEGAPVAPDELARRGSVVAVWGPTGAPGRTTVAVNLADEIARLGPASLLVDADVYGGTVAAVLGLLDESPGIAAASRLASAQRIDAASLAALCWQLGPQLRVLTGIPLASRWTELRPAAVTSALAAARALADFTVVDCGFCLETDEELSFDTLAPRRNGATLAVLDDADLIVVVGSADPIGMQRLVRGLGELRDAEVAAPVWVVLNRVRPGVVPGDAAGELRGALERFAGRTPAALLPADHRAVDAAVAAGRLLSESTPSSSLRLALRELAGAVSGATVPASGRRSRRARRAHL
;
A
#
# COMPACT_ATOMS: atom_id res chain seq x y z
N MET A 1 4.31 -35.27 18.98
CA MET A 1 3.09 -34.84 18.26
C MET A 1 3.43 -34.80 16.79
N LYS A 2 2.65 -35.39 15.91
CA LYS A 2 2.90 -35.30 14.46
C LYS A 2 2.58 -33.91 13.94
N LEU A 3 3.32 -33.44 12.95
CA LEU A 3 3.08 -32.15 12.30
C LEU A 3 1.85 -32.26 11.39
N PRO A 4 0.77 -31.48 11.62
CA PRO A 4 -0.42 -31.53 10.78
C PRO A 4 -0.17 -30.78 9.46
N VAL A 5 -0.33 -31.47 8.33
CA VAL A 5 -0.04 -30.96 6.98
C VAL A 5 -1.28 -31.10 6.10
N LEU A 6 -1.51 -30.10 5.28
CA LEU A 6 -2.52 -30.07 4.23
C LEU A 6 -1.87 -30.43 2.90
N SER A 7 -2.60 -31.00 1.96
CA SER A 7 -2.14 -31.17 0.58
C SER A 7 -3.17 -30.63 -0.40
N VAL A 8 -2.68 -30.05 -1.51
CA VAL A 8 -3.52 -29.63 -2.63
C VAL A 8 -2.74 -29.77 -3.94
N ALA A 9 -3.22 -30.64 -4.82
CA ALA A 9 -2.45 -31.06 -5.98
C ALA A 9 -3.18 -30.93 -7.33
N ASP A 10 -4.46 -30.56 -7.35
CA ASP A 10 -5.27 -30.45 -8.58
C ASP A 10 -5.12 -31.69 -9.51
N GLY A 11 -5.11 -32.91 -8.91
CA GLY A 11 -4.97 -34.16 -9.65
C GLY A 11 -3.53 -34.54 -10.06
N ALA A 12 -2.51 -33.87 -9.53
CA ALA A 12 -1.12 -34.22 -9.84
C ALA A 12 -0.72 -35.61 -9.28
N ALA A 13 -0.05 -36.39 -10.10
CA ALA A 13 0.29 -37.80 -9.80
C ALA A 13 1.22 -37.99 -8.57
N TRP A 14 1.94 -36.94 -8.17
CA TRP A 14 2.82 -36.98 -7.00
C TRP A 14 2.06 -37.10 -5.67
N GLU A 15 0.82 -36.58 -5.61
CA GLU A 15 0.07 -36.46 -4.36
C GLU A 15 -0.20 -37.82 -3.74
N GLU A 16 -0.74 -38.75 -4.51
CA GLU A 16 -1.09 -40.08 -4.00
C GLU A 16 0.15 -40.83 -3.47
N ARG A 17 1.25 -40.77 -4.21
CA ARG A 17 2.52 -41.38 -3.83
C ARG A 17 3.09 -40.77 -2.57
N LEU A 18 3.17 -39.42 -2.53
CA LEU A 18 3.80 -38.68 -1.44
C LEU A 18 2.95 -38.73 -0.16
N VAL A 19 1.64 -38.56 -0.27
CA VAL A 19 0.71 -38.69 0.85
C VAL A 19 0.78 -40.07 1.47
N SER A 20 0.71 -41.14 0.67
CA SER A 20 0.84 -42.51 1.17
C SER A 20 2.18 -42.81 1.83
N ALA A 21 3.25 -42.13 1.39
CA ALA A 21 4.55 -42.27 2.01
C ALA A 21 4.66 -41.49 3.33
N LEU A 22 4.11 -40.26 3.39
CA LEU A 22 4.07 -39.42 4.59
C LEU A 22 3.15 -39.95 5.68
N GLU A 23 2.05 -40.61 5.34
CA GLU A 23 1.17 -41.29 6.31
C GLU A 23 1.90 -42.34 7.14
N ARG A 24 2.92 -42.95 6.56
CA ARG A 24 3.80 -43.91 7.27
C ARG A 24 4.87 -43.25 8.13
N SER A 25 5.04 -41.92 8.02
CA SER A 25 6.00 -41.14 8.80
C SER A 25 5.56 -41.03 10.26
N ALA A 26 6.52 -41.06 11.17
CA ALA A 26 6.27 -40.80 12.60
C ALA A 26 6.14 -39.29 12.92
N SER A 27 6.60 -38.39 12.00
CA SER A 27 6.74 -36.95 12.25
C SER A 27 5.65 -36.09 11.59
N VAL A 28 4.97 -36.60 10.55
CA VAL A 28 3.99 -35.85 9.76
C VAL A 28 2.64 -36.56 9.78
N GLU A 29 1.56 -35.79 9.74
CA GLU A 29 0.19 -36.26 9.59
C GLU A 29 -0.51 -35.45 8.51
N ILE A 30 -0.98 -36.11 7.45
CA ILE A 30 -1.82 -35.45 6.45
C ILE A 30 -3.25 -35.34 7.01
N VAL A 31 -3.60 -34.13 7.43
CA VAL A 31 -4.91 -33.87 8.05
C VAL A 31 -6.00 -33.79 7.00
N ARG A 32 -5.69 -33.19 5.87
CA ARG A 32 -6.66 -33.00 4.79
C ARG A 32 -5.98 -32.98 3.42
N ARG A 33 -6.60 -33.61 2.45
CA ARG A 33 -6.35 -33.44 1.03
C ARG A 33 -7.39 -32.45 0.50
N CYS A 34 -6.95 -31.26 0.13
CA CYS A 34 -7.81 -30.20 -0.35
C CYS A 34 -8.02 -30.33 -1.86
N VAL A 35 -9.24 -30.08 -2.31
CA VAL A 35 -9.60 -30.24 -3.74
C VAL A 35 -9.08 -29.06 -4.57
N ASP A 36 -9.10 -27.86 -3.99
CA ASP A 36 -8.69 -26.61 -4.64
C ASP A 36 -8.18 -25.58 -3.62
N VAL A 37 -7.85 -24.38 -4.09
CA VAL A 37 -7.40 -23.25 -3.26
C VAL A 37 -8.44 -22.83 -2.24
N VAL A 38 -9.75 -22.92 -2.57
CA VAL A 38 -10.82 -22.51 -1.64
C VAL A 38 -10.88 -23.44 -0.45
N ASP A 39 -10.88 -24.75 -0.72
CA ASP A 39 -10.87 -25.79 0.34
C ASP A 39 -9.58 -25.67 1.18
N LEU A 40 -8.42 -25.44 0.55
CA LEU A 40 -7.15 -25.23 1.26
C LEU A 40 -7.22 -24.07 2.25
N LEU A 41 -7.69 -22.90 1.80
CA LEU A 41 -7.77 -21.71 2.64
C LEU A 41 -8.82 -21.85 3.75
N ALA A 42 -9.96 -22.50 3.47
CA ALA A 42 -10.98 -22.75 4.49
C ALA A 42 -10.46 -23.65 5.62
N VAL A 43 -9.72 -24.71 5.25
CA VAL A 43 -9.10 -25.63 6.23
C VAL A 43 -7.94 -24.95 6.97
N ALA A 44 -7.13 -24.15 6.29
CA ALA A 44 -6.07 -23.38 6.94
C ALA A 44 -6.63 -22.40 7.98
N ALA A 45 -7.70 -21.66 7.64
CA ALA A 45 -8.37 -20.74 8.56
C ALA A 45 -8.99 -21.43 9.78
N SER A 46 -9.36 -22.71 9.68
CA SER A 46 -9.84 -23.48 10.83
C SER A 46 -8.74 -23.92 11.81
N GLY A 47 -7.46 -23.61 11.52
CA GLY A 47 -6.30 -23.93 12.36
C GLY A 47 -5.90 -25.41 12.37
N GLN A 48 -6.43 -26.23 11.46
CA GLN A 48 -6.16 -27.67 11.40
C GLN A 48 -4.80 -28.01 10.81
N GLY A 49 -4.17 -27.12 10.02
CA GLY A 49 -2.87 -27.32 9.39
C GLY A 49 -1.78 -26.40 9.96
N ARG A 50 -0.52 -26.82 9.86
CA ARG A 50 0.66 -25.98 10.15
C ARG A 50 1.53 -25.81 8.92
N ALA A 51 1.41 -26.69 7.93
CA ALA A 51 2.06 -26.58 6.64
C ALA A 51 1.12 -27.07 5.54
N ALA A 52 1.38 -26.64 4.29
CA ALA A 52 0.60 -27.09 3.13
C ALA A 52 1.55 -27.45 1.98
N LEU A 53 1.39 -28.64 1.41
CA LEU A 53 2.02 -29.05 0.16
C LEU A 53 1.16 -28.56 -1.01
N VAL A 54 1.71 -27.69 -1.84
CA VAL A 54 0.97 -26.99 -2.89
C VAL A 54 1.58 -27.30 -4.25
N ALA A 55 0.80 -27.85 -5.18
CA ALA A 55 1.27 -28.10 -6.54
C ALA A 55 1.49 -26.80 -7.31
N ALA A 56 2.57 -26.72 -8.06
CA ALA A 56 2.85 -25.56 -8.93
C ALA A 56 1.80 -25.38 -10.04
N SER A 57 1.08 -26.44 -10.42
CA SER A 57 -0.01 -26.43 -11.40
C SER A 57 -1.35 -25.97 -10.83
N LEU A 58 -1.44 -25.73 -9.52
CA LEU A 58 -2.67 -25.39 -8.85
C LEU A 58 -3.31 -24.12 -9.43
N ARG A 59 -4.53 -24.25 -9.90
CA ARG A 59 -5.28 -23.10 -10.45
C ARG A 59 -5.58 -22.07 -9.37
N ARG A 60 -5.48 -20.78 -9.70
CA ARG A 60 -5.72 -19.66 -8.79
C ARG A 60 -4.74 -19.56 -7.62
N LEU A 61 -3.59 -20.25 -7.68
CA LEU A 61 -2.50 -19.98 -6.75
C LEU A 61 -1.86 -18.64 -7.14
N ASP A 62 -1.90 -17.69 -6.24
CA ASP A 62 -1.28 -16.37 -6.38
C ASP A 62 -0.69 -15.91 -5.03
N ALA A 63 -0.05 -14.75 -5.02
CA ALA A 63 0.59 -14.22 -3.81
C ALA A 63 -0.43 -13.94 -2.69
N ASP A 64 -1.68 -13.54 -3.01
CA ASP A 64 -2.74 -13.36 -2.01
C ASP A 64 -3.07 -14.66 -1.26
N VAL A 65 -3.07 -15.79 -1.96
CA VAL A 65 -3.28 -17.12 -1.37
C VAL A 65 -2.14 -17.47 -0.42
N VAL A 66 -0.90 -17.19 -0.82
CA VAL A 66 0.30 -17.44 0.01
C VAL A 66 0.28 -16.58 1.26
N ASP A 67 -0.03 -15.28 1.14
CA ASP A 67 -0.15 -14.36 2.29
C ASP A 67 -1.24 -14.80 3.27
N ARG A 68 -2.36 -15.31 2.78
CA ARG A 68 -3.44 -15.84 3.63
C ARG A 68 -3.07 -17.13 4.34
N LEU A 69 -2.30 -18.00 3.70
CA LEU A 69 -1.77 -19.20 4.36
C LEU A 69 -0.84 -18.80 5.50
N HIS A 70 0.04 -17.82 5.27
CA HIS A 70 0.91 -17.29 6.31
C HIS A 70 0.12 -16.63 7.45
N ALA A 71 -0.92 -15.85 7.14
CA ALA A 71 -1.81 -15.24 8.14
C ALA A 71 -2.57 -16.30 8.98
N ALA A 72 -2.87 -17.46 8.39
CA ALA A 72 -3.43 -18.61 9.10
C ALA A 72 -2.37 -19.46 9.84
N ALA A 73 -1.11 -19.01 9.92
CA ALA A 73 0.03 -19.73 10.46
C ALA A 73 0.28 -21.10 9.78
N VAL A 74 -0.02 -21.20 8.50
CA VAL A 74 0.24 -22.36 7.64
C VAL A 74 1.37 -22.02 6.68
N VAL A 75 2.46 -22.79 6.71
CA VAL A 75 3.63 -22.58 5.84
C VAL A 75 3.42 -23.30 4.51
N PRO A 76 3.33 -22.60 3.37
CA PRO A 76 3.22 -23.24 2.06
C PRO A 76 4.57 -23.78 1.60
N ILE A 77 4.56 -25.01 1.07
CA ILE A 77 5.71 -25.65 0.45
C ILE A 77 5.31 -26.05 -0.97
N GLY A 78 6.00 -25.50 -1.94
CA GLY A 78 5.75 -25.75 -3.35
C GLY A 78 6.22 -27.14 -3.78
N VAL A 79 5.46 -27.79 -4.63
CA VAL A 79 5.87 -29.04 -5.29
C VAL A 79 5.86 -28.80 -6.80
N VAL A 80 7.03 -28.99 -7.43
CA VAL A 80 7.24 -28.73 -8.86
C VAL A 80 7.69 -30.01 -9.57
N PRO A 81 7.37 -30.19 -10.85
CA PRO A 81 7.99 -31.24 -11.66
C PRO A 81 9.52 -31.09 -11.65
N ARG A 82 10.22 -32.20 -11.55
CA ARG A 82 11.70 -32.18 -11.55
C ARG A 82 12.27 -31.50 -12.79
N GLY A 83 13.09 -30.46 -12.57
CA GLY A 83 13.72 -29.69 -13.66
C GLY A 83 12.83 -28.59 -14.27
N ASP A 84 11.67 -28.29 -13.67
CA ASP A 84 10.86 -27.15 -14.08
C ASP A 84 11.28 -25.89 -13.30
N ASP A 85 12.43 -25.31 -13.69
CA ASP A 85 12.98 -24.11 -13.08
C ASP A 85 12.04 -22.90 -13.20
N ALA A 86 11.21 -22.85 -14.25
CA ALA A 86 10.25 -21.78 -14.44
C ALA A 86 9.11 -21.86 -13.42
N ALA A 87 8.61 -23.05 -13.12
CA ALA A 87 7.62 -23.25 -12.07
C ALA A 87 8.19 -22.95 -10.69
N GLU A 88 9.42 -23.33 -10.42
CA GLU A 88 10.12 -23.03 -9.16
C GLU A 88 10.27 -21.51 -8.97
N GLN A 89 10.78 -20.78 -9.97
CA GLN A 89 10.91 -19.33 -9.91
C GLN A 89 9.57 -18.64 -9.70
N ARG A 90 8.52 -19.13 -10.35
CA ARG A 90 7.15 -18.58 -10.17
C ARG A 90 6.66 -18.76 -8.74
N LEU A 91 6.84 -19.94 -8.12
CA LEU A 91 6.42 -20.17 -6.73
C LEU A 91 7.22 -19.30 -5.75
N ARG A 92 8.53 -19.15 -5.96
CA ARG A 92 9.39 -18.26 -5.14
C ARG A 92 8.97 -16.80 -5.28
N ALA A 93 8.62 -16.35 -6.47
CA ALA A 93 8.11 -15.00 -6.70
C ALA A 93 6.76 -14.72 -6.04
N MET A 94 5.95 -15.76 -5.75
CA MET A 94 4.72 -15.67 -4.97
C MET A 94 4.94 -15.68 -3.45
N GLY A 95 6.21 -15.80 -2.97
CA GLY A 95 6.53 -15.86 -1.55
C GLY A 95 6.62 -17.28 -0.96
N ILE A 96 6.63 -18.33 -1.78
CA ILE A 96 6.88 -19.70 -1.32
C ILE A 96 8.39 -19.94 -1.25
N GLU A 97 8.95 -19.90 -0.05
CA GLU A 97 10.39 -20.03 0.17
C GLU A 97 10.93 -21.46 -0.09
N HIS A 98 10.13 -22.46 0.28
CA HIS A 98 10.50 -23.87 0.18
C HIS A 98 9.83 -24.52 -1.02
N VAL A 99 10.64 -24.99 -1.97
CA VAL A 99 10.15 -25.69 -3.16
C VAL A 99 10.87 -27.05 -3.27
N LEU A 100 10.09 -28.08 -3.52
CA LEU A 100 10.56 -29.46 -3.63
C LEU A 100 10.20 -30.05 -4.99
N PRO A 101 11.05 -30.92 -5.55
CA PRO A 101 10.67 -31.67 -6.73
C PRO A 101 9.57 -32.71 -6.42
N ASP A 102 8.73 -32.98 -7.39
CA ASP A 102 7.60 -33.89 -7.27
C ASP A 102 7.99 -35.35 -7.00
N ASP A 103 9.25 -35.73 -7.28
CA ASP A 103 9.85 -37.03 -6.98
C ASP A 103 10.66 -37.07 -5.67
N ALA A 104 10.58 -36.04 -4.84
CA ALA A 104 11.30 -35.97 -3.58
C ALA A 104 10.97 -37.16 -2.65
N ASP A 105 11.98 -37.61 -1.92
CA ASP A 105 11.81 -38.65 -0.90
C ASP A 105 10.97 -38.14 0.28
N ALA A 106 10.09 -38.97 0.80
CA ALA A 106 9.19 -38.61 1.91
C ALA A 106 9.94 -38.18 3.18
N GLN A 107 11.13 -38.69 3.43
CA GLN A 107 11.94 -38.25 4.58
C GLN A 107 12.49 -36.84 4.38
N VAL A 108 12.92 -36.51 3.16
CA VAL A 108 13.34 -35.15 2.80
C VAL A 108 12.19 -34.17 2.95
N VAL A 109 11.01 -34.53 2.42
CA VAL A 109 9.81 -33.71 2.54
C VAL A 109 9.44 -33.50 4.02
N ALA A 110 9.47 -34.53 4.82
CA ALA A 110 9.16 -34.44 6.27
C ALA A 110 10.18 -33.55 7.03
N SER A 111 11.47 -33.59 6.64
CA SER A 111 12.51 -32.71 7.21
C SER A 111 12.26 -31.25 6.87
N VAL A 112 12.04 -30.95 5.59
CA VAL A 112 11.75 -29.58 5.11
C VAL A 112 10.49 -29.01 5.74
N LEU A 113 9.41 -29.81 5.84
CA LEU A 113 8.19 -29.43 6.54
C LEU A 113 8.46 -29.04 8.01
N GLY A 114 9.24 -29.87 8.71
CA GLY A 114 9.59 -29.63 10.11
C GLY A 114 10.50 -28.41 10.30
N GLU A 115 11.43 -28.16 9.39
CA GLU A 115 12.32 -27.00 9.43
C GLU A 115 11.57 -25.71 9.14
N ALA A 116 10.75 -25.69 8.10
CA ALA A 116 9.96 -24.53 7.69
C ALA A 116 8.99 -24.08 8.81
N VAL A 117 8.27 -25.01 9.44
CA VAL A 117 7.37 -24.69 10.55
C VAL A 117 8.13 -24.24 11.81
N ARG A 118 9.31 -24.78 12.08
CA ARG A 118 10.14 -24.34 13.21
C ARG A 118 10.71 -22.94 12.99
N ALA A 119 11.11 -22.60 11.77
CA ALA A 119 11.61 -21.28 11.42
C ALA A 119 10.57 -20.18 11.68
N VAL A 120 9.31 -20.45 11.37
CA VAL A 120 8.18 -19.53 11.63
C VAL A 120 7.78 -19.50 13.11
N SER A 121 8.01 -20.58 13.87
CA SER A 121 7.62 -20.69 15.29
C SER A 121 8.73 -20.27 16.26
N ALA A 122 9.94 -19.98 15.80
CA ALA A 122 11.03 -19.49 16.63
C ALA A 122 10.82 -18.03 17.03
N PRO A 123 11.05 -17.61 18.30
CA PRO A 123 11.02 -16.21 18.65
C PRO A 123 12.10 -15.49 17.87
N ALA A 124 11.74 -14.36 17.26
CA ALA A 124 12.62 -13.57 16.42
C ALA A 124 13.86 -13.10 17.22
N ASP A 125 15.04 -13.40 16.68
CA ASP A 125 16.31 -12.88 17.18
C ASP A 125 16.37 -11.38 16.84
N PRO A 126 16.67 -10.46 17.79
CA PRO A 126 16.52 -9.01 17.58
C PRO A 126 17.50 -8.39 16.57
N GLN A 127 18.31 -9.19 15.86
CA GLN A 127 19.32 -8.70 14.91
C GLN A 127 19.15 -9.14 13.44
N GLY A 128 18.10 -9.86 13.09
CA GLY A 128 17.81 -10.24 11.71
C GLY A 128 16.46 -9.67 11.28
N GLY A 129 16.46 -8.76 10.31
CA GLY A 129 15.28 -8.08 9.81
C GLY A 129 14.27 -9.01 9.14
N SER A 130 13.48 -9.71 9.94
CA SER A 130 12.32 -10.49 9.51
C SER A 130 11.06 -9.83 10.07
N ARG A 131 10.13 -9.52 9.19
CA ARG A 131 8.81 -8.95 9.49
C ARG A 131 8.11 -9.79 10.57
N PRO A 132 7.59 -9.21 11.67
CA PRO A 132 6.84 -9.96 12.67
C PRO A 132 5.47 -10.37 12.12
N LEU A 133 5.16 -11.65 12.23
CA LEU A 133 3.82 -12.21 12.03
C LEU A 133 2.87 -11.62 13.07
N ARG A 134 1.78 -11.01 12.62
CA ARG A 134 0.73 -10.45 13.48
C ARG A 134 0.02 -11.57 14.24
N THR A 135 0.20 -11.61 15.55
CA THR A 135 -0.58 -12.44 16.47
C THR A 135 -1.71 -11.57 17.01
N TYR A 136 -2.95 -11.98 16.83
CA TYR A 136 -4.10 -11.34 17.49
C TYR A 136 -3.94 -11.48 19.00
N ALA A 137 -3.70 -10.37 19.69
CA ALA A 137 -3.65 -10.31 21.14
C ALA A 137 -5.04 -10.08 21.72
N ASP A 138 -5.34 -10.76 22.81
CA ASP A 138 -6.56 -10.62 23.60
C ASP A 138 -6.75 -9.14 24.05
N PRO A 139 -7.94 -8.55 23.86
CA PRO A 139 -8.20 -7.14 24.17
C PRO A 139 -8.10 -6.77 25.67
N SER A 140 -7.95 -7.74 26.56
CA SER A 140 -7.95 -7.53 28.01
C SER A 140 -6.59 -7.14 28.61
N THR A 141 -5.50 -7.07 27.83
CA THR A 141 -4.15 -6.75 28.32
C THR A 141 -3.57 -5.44 27.83
N SER A 142 -4.38 -4.49 27.39
CA SER A 142 -3.90 -3.17 26.97
C SER A 142 -3.55 -2.29 28.17
N MET A 143 -2.34 -2.41 28.66
CA MET A 143 -1.68 -1.42 29.53
C MET A 143 -0.81 -0.53 28.65
N ALA A 144 -1.00 0.78 28.78
CA ALA A 144 -0.43 1.84 27.99
C ALA A 144 1.08 1.69 27.70
N ILE A 145 1.43 1.63 26.42
CA ILE A 145 2.78 1.93 25.96
C ILE A 145 2.86 3.45 25.78
N PRO A 146 3.85 4.15 26.35
CA PRO A 146 4.02 5.58 26.13
C PRO A 146 4.28 5.85 24.63
N PRO A 147 3.86 7.00 24.10
CA PRO A 147 4.10 7.36 22.72
C PRO A 147 5.60 7.42 22.47
N GLY A 148 6.12 6.44 21.75
CA GLY A 148 7.45 6.52 21.17
C GLY A 148 7.43 7.65 20.16
N GLU A 149 8.17 8.72 20.41
CA GLU A 149 8.50 9.72 19.42
C GLU A 149 9.21 9.01 18.26
N GLY A 150 8.47 8.72 17.18
CA GLY A 150 9.07 8.37 15.92
C GLY A 150 9.90 9.56 15.47
N ALA A 151 11.22 9.45 15.61
CA ALA A 151 12.14 10.42 15.07
C ALA A 151 11.79 10.63 13.59
N PRO A 152 11.75 11.86 13.09
CA PRO A 152 11.51 12.11 11.67
C PRO A 152 12.58 11.35 10.86
N VAL A 153 12.14 10.45 9.98
CA VAL A 153 13.04 9.74 9.08
C VAL A 153 13.79 10.78 8.26
N ALA A 154 15.12 10.71 8.27
CA ALA A 154 15.95 11.69 7.59
C ALA A 154 15.61 11.68 6.09
N PRO A 155 15.41 12.86 5.46
CA PRO A 155 15.02 12.98 4.04
C PRO A 155 15.92 12.21 3.07
N ASP A 156 17.19 12.03 3.43
CA ASP A 156 18.22 11.37 2.61
C ASP A 156 18.04 9.84 2.51
N GLU A 157 17.37 9.20 3.49
CA GLU A 157 17.07 7.75 3.43
C GLU A 157 15.87 7.41 2.54
N LEU A 158 14.88 8.31 2.48
CA LEU A 158 13.70 8.15 1.62
C LEU A 158 14.08 8.19 0.12
N ALA A 159 14.94 9.14 -0.28
CA ALA A 159 15.35 9.31 -1.68
C ALA A 159 16.14 8.11 -2.25
N ARG A 160 16.85 7.35 -1.42
CA ARG A 160 17.71 6.24 -1.87
C ARG A 160 16.94 4.95 -2.19
N ARG A 161 15.68 4.85 -1.81
CA ARG A 161 14.89 3.61 -1.92
C ARG A 161 13.70 3.69 -2.88
N GLY A 162 13.47 4.83 -3.53
CA GLY A 162 12.21 5.07 -4.21
C GLY A 162 11.04 4.99 -3.22
N SER A 163 10.78 6.07 -2.49
CA SER A 163 9.83 6.09 -1.37
C SER A 163 8.37 6.14 -1.83
N VAL A 164 7.50 5.45 -1.12
CA VAL A 164 6.05 5.49 -1.31
C VAL A 164 5.40 6.44 -0.31
N VAL A 165 4.71 7.44 -0.82
CA VAL A 165 3.96 8.44 -0.05
C VAL A 165 2.47 8.22 -0.28
N ALA A 166 1.78 7.62 0.68
CA ALA A 166 0.34 7.43 0.61
C ALA A 166 -0.39 8.74 0.97
N VAL A 167 -1.24 9.23 0.10
CA VAL A 167 -2.15 10.35 0.38
C VAL A 167 -3.51 9.79 0.69
N TRP A 168 -3.86 9.80 1.96
CA TRP A 168 -5.11 9.26 2.49
C TRP A 168 -5.89 10.32 3.26
N GLY A 169 -7.12 10.05 3.57
CA GLY A 169 -7.97 10.88 4.43
C GLY A 169 -9.39 10.36 4.50
N PRO A 170 -10.12 10.69 5.57
CA PRO A 170 -11.46 10.17 5.82
C PRO A 170 -12.46 10.59 4.75
N THR A 171 -13.65 10.00 4.82
CA THR A 171 -14.79 10.37 3.96
C THR A 171 -15.09 11.87 4.00
N GLY A 172 -15.73 12.40 2.97
CA GLY A 172 -16.15 13.82 2.89
C GLY A 172 -15.27 14.66 1.97
N ALA A 173 -14.52 14.02 1.10
CA ALA A 173 -13.75 14.68 0.03
C ALA A 173 -12.86 15.84 0.53
N PRO A 174 -11.93 15.61 1.48
CA PRO A 174 -11.09 16.67 2.03
C PRO A 174 -10.09 17.25 1.01
N GLY A 175 -10.04 16.71 -0.21
CA GLY A 175 -9.14 17.11 -1.29
C GLY A 175 -7.91 16.23 -1.43
N ARG A 176 -8.02 14.93 -1.11
CA ARG A 176 -6.93 13.94 -1.27
C ARG A 176 -6.30 14.00 -2.65
N THR A 177 -7.09 13.79 -3.70
CA THR A 177 -6.63 13.83 -5.10
C THR A 177 -5.96 15.16 -5.46
N THR A 178 -6.53 16.30 -5.02
CA THR A 178 -5.92 17.61 -5.25
C THR A 178 -4.53 17.70 -4.61
N VAL A 179 -4.38 17.18 -3.39
CA VAL A 179 -3.10 17.13 -2.69
C VAL A 179 -2.15 16.16 -3.39
N ALA A 180 -2.58 14.93 -3.69
CA ALA A 180 -1.75 13.91 -4.33
C ALA A 180 -1.18 14.36 -5.67
N VAL A 181 -2.05 14.86 -6.57
CA VAL A 181 -1.68 15.36 -7.90
C VAL A 181 -0.62 16.46 -7.82
N ASN A 182 -0.87 17.46 -7.00
CA ASN A 182 0.02 18.62 -6.93
C ASN A 182 1.25 18.40 -6.04
N LEU A 183 1.19 17.49 -5.07
CA LEU A 183 2.36 17.04 -4.31
C LEU A 183 3.35 16.32 -5.25
N ALA A 184 2.86 15.39 -6.09
CA ALA A 184 3.68 14.69 -7.07
C ALA A 184 4.32 15.64 -8.08
N ASP A 185 3.58 16.63 -8.58
CA ASP A 185 4.09 17.66 -9.48
C ASP A 185 5.17 18.53 -8.82
N GLU A 186 4.93 19.01 -7.60
CA GLU A 186 5.90 19.88 -6.93
C GLU A 186 7.16 19.10 -6.51
N ILE A 187 7.07 17.81 -6.14
CA ILE A 187 8.25 16.95 -5.94
C ILE A 187 9.06 16.87 -7.25
N ALA A 188 8.41 16.56 -8.38
CA ALA A 188 9.06 16.49 -9.68
C ALA A 188 9.73 17.83 -10.07
N ARG A 189 9.10 18.96 -9.75
CA ARG A 189 9.65 20.30 -10.00
C ARG A 189 10.82 20.67 -9.11
N LEU A 190 10.97 20.03 -7.98
CA LEU A 190 12.12 20.17 -7.07
C LEU A 190 13.32 19.32 -7.51
N GLY A 191 13.14 18.41 -8.47
CA GLY A 191 14.21 17.64 -9.12
C GLY A 191 14.07 16.12 -9.07
N PRO A 192 13.55 15.49 -7.98
CA PRO A 192 13.40 14.03 -7.93
C PRO A 192 12.44 13.49 -8.99
N ALA A 193 12.68 12.26 -9.46
CA ALA A 193 11.72 11.55 -10.29
C ALA A 193 10.48 11.20 -9.46
N SER A 194 9.29 11.57 -9.93
CA SER A 194 8.03 11.40 -9.24
C SER A 194 7.04 10.59 -10.08
N LEU A 195 6.40 9.61 -9.44
CA LEU A 195 5.29 8.85 -10.00
C LEU A 195 4.03 9.12 -9.18
N LEU A 196 2.98 9.59 -9.84
CA LEU A 196 1.64 9.67 -9.27
C LEU A 196 0.86 8.39 -9.61
N VAL A 197 0.27 7.75 -8.61
CA VAL A 197 -0.57 6.55 -8.78
C VAL A 197 -1.96 6.84 -8.23
N ASP A 198 -2.98 6.57 -9.03
CA ASP A 198 -4.37 6.63 -8.59
C ASP A 198 -4.83 5.23 -8.16
N ALA A 199 -4.94 5.00 -6.87
CA ALA A 199 -5.40 3.75 -6.26
C ALA A 199 -6.76 3.89 -5.57
N ASP A 200 -7.51 4.99 -5.82
CA ASP A 200 -8.86 5.16 -5.26
C ASP A 200 -9.86 4.24 -5.98
N VAL A 201 -10.25 3.18 -5.29
CA VAL A 201 -11.23 2.18 -5.78
C VAL A 201 -12.68 2.66 -5.72
N TYR A 202 -12.95 3.84 -5.19
CA TYR A 202 -14.29 4.42 -5.08
C TYR A 202 -14.57 5.48 -6.14
N GLY A 203 -13.54 6.17 -6.58
CA GLY A 203 -13.71 7.28 -7.51
C GLY A 203 -12.39 7.83 -8.01
N GLY A 204 -11.56 6.98 -8.61
CA GLY A 204 -10.31 7.40 -9.25
C GLY A 204 -10.56 8.54 -10.24
N THR A 205 -10.00 9.71 -9.96
CA THR A 205 -10.28 10.95 -10.71
C THR A 205 -9.03 11.62 -11.24
N VAL A 206 -7.84 11.05 -11.00
CA VAL A 206 -6.57 11.64 -11.45
C VAL A 206 -6.56 11.87 -12.96
N ALA A 207 -7.00 10.88 -13.76
CA ALA A 207 -7.09 11.01 -15.21
C ALA A 207 -8.00 12.18 -15.62
N ALA A 208 -9.18 12.30 -15.01
CA ALA A 208 -10.14 13.37 -15.29
C ALA A 208 -9.59 14.75 -14.89
N VAL A 209 -8.97 14.87 -13.71
CA VAL A 209 -8.37 16.11 -13.21
C VAL A 209 -7.26 16.61 -14.14
N LEU A 210 -6.51 15.70 -14.76
CA LEU A 210 -5.38 16.00 -15.65
C LEU A 210 -5.77 16.01 -17.14
N GLY A 211 -7.05 15.83 -17.46
CA GLY A 211 -7.53 15.82 -18.84
C GLY A 211 -6.95 14.67 -19.70
N LEU A 212 -6.58 13.56 -19.04
CA LEU A 212 -6.04 12.39 -19.72
C LEU A 212 -7.18 11.55 -20.28
N LEU A 213 -7.14 11.30 -21.59
CA LEU A 213 -8.06 10.36 -22.25
C LEU A 213 -7.49 8.96 -22.11
N ASP A 214 -7.91 8.26 -21.08
CA ASP A 214 -7.41 6.92 -20.76
C ASP A 214 -8.45 5.85 -21.13
N GLU A 215 -8.21 5.14 -22.24
CA GLU A 215 -9.03 4.01 -22.66
C GLU A 215 -8.75 2.74 -21.85
N SER A 216 -7.56 2.66 -21.21
CA SER A 216 -7.13 1.50 -20.42
C SER A 216 -6.47 1.95 -19.11
N PRO A 217 -7.13 1.74 -17.95
CA PRO A 217 -6.62 2.18 -16.66
C PRO A 217 -5.25 1.58 -16.37
N GLY A 218 -4.27 2.46 -16.14
CA GLY A 218 -2.87 2.08 -15.93
C GLY A 218 -2.69 1.11 -14.76
N ILE A 219 -3.31 1.41 -13.60
CA ILE A 219 -3.19 0.58 -12.38
C ILE A 219 -3.82 -0.81 -12.57
N ALA A 220 -4.94 -0.93 -13.31
CA ALA A 220 -5.53 -2.22 -13.58
C ALA A 220 -4.65 -3.06 -14.53
N ALA A 221 -3.99 -2.41 -15.51
CA ALA A 221 -3.01 -3.08 -16.36
C ALA A 221 -1.78 -3.51 -15.57
N ALA A 222 -1.27 -2.66 -14.66
CA ALA A 222 -0.18 -3.00 -13.75
C ALA A 222 -0.55 -4.18 -12.83
N SER A 223 -1.78 -4.19 -12.27
CA SER A 223 -2.26 -5.31 -11.45
C SER A 223 -2.35 -6.62 -12.22
N ARG A 224 -2.75 -6.59 -13.50
CA ARG A 224 -2.74 -7.79 -14.36
C ARG A 224 -1.32 -8.30 -14.63
N LEU A 225 -0.36 -7.40 -14.91
CA LEU A 225 1.05 -7.78 -15.07
C LEU A 225 1.64 -8.33 -13.78
N ALA A 226 1.32 -7.73 -12.63
CA ALA A 226 1.74 -8.20 -11.31
C ALA A 226 1.20 -9.60 -11.01
N SER A 227 -0.10 -9.84 -11.26
CA SER A 227 -0.71 -11.16 -11.08
C SER A 227 -0.11 -12.22 -12.01
N ALA A 228 0.41 -11.82 -13.16
CA ALA A 228 1.14 -12.68 -14.09
C ALA A 228 2.66 -12.78 -13.78
N GLN A 229 3.14 -12.18 -12.69
CA GLN A 229 4.56 -12.11 -12.30
C GLN A 229 5.46 -11.50 -13.40
N ARG A 230 4.94 -10.50 -14.10
CA ARG A 230 5.60 -9.85 -15.25
C ARG A 230 5.78 -8.34 -15.06
N ILE A 231 5.54 -7.83 -13.86
CA ILE A 231 5.70 -6.42 -13.54
C ILE A 231 7.14 -6.13 -13.15
N ASP A 232 7.73 -5.13 -13.79
CA ASP A 232 9.02 -4.54 -13.47
C ASP A 232 8.99 -3.03 -13.74
N ALA A 233 10.08 -2.31 -13.48
CA ALA A 233 10.15 -0.88 -13.70
C ALA A 233 9.90 -0.48 -15.17
N ALA A 234 10.36 -1.28 -16.13
CA ALA A 234 10.22 -0.98 -17.56
C ALA A 234 8.78 -1.17 -18.04
N SER A 235 8.15 -2.30 -17.68
CA SER A 235 6.75 -2.58 -18.00
C SER A 235 5.81 -1.62 -17.29
N LEU A 236 6.10 -1.22 -16.04
CA LEU A 236 5.34 -0.20 -15.33
C LEU A 236 5.46 1.17 -16.02
N ALA A 237 6.68 1.56 -16.40
CA ALA A 237 6.91 2.82 -17.13
C ALA A 237 6.12 2.92 -18.43
N ALA A 238 5.98 1.79 -19.15
CA ALA A 238 5.20 1.72 -20.40
C ALA A 238 3.68 1.92 -20.18
N LEU A 239 3.17 1.72 -18.97
CA LEU A 239 1.77 1.95 -18.60
C LEU A 239 1.51 3.37 -18.10
N CYS A 240 2.55 4.16 -17.87
CA CYS A 240 2.44 5.50 -17.31
C CYS A 240 2.36 6.58 -18.38
N TRP A 241 1.54 7.59 -18.13
CA TRP A 241 1.58 8.85 -18.85
C TRP A 241 2.79 9.68 -18.41
N GLN A 242 3.51 10.27 -19.35
CA GLN A 242 4.61 11.20 -19.08
C GLN A 242 4.09 12.64 -19.16
N LEU A 243 3.94 13.32 -18.02
CA LEU A 243 3.46 14.71 -17.98
C LEU A 243 4.59 15.74 -17.93
N GLY A 244 5.80 15.32 -17.67
CA GLY A 244 6.98 16.19 -17.60
C GLY A 244 8.25 15.35 -17.52
N PRO A 245 9.43 15.99 -17.55
CA PRO A 245 10.70 15.26 -17.50
C PRO A 245 10.83 14.34 -16.30
N GLN A 246 10.27 14.75 -15.17
CA GLN A 246 10.37 14.03 -13.88
C GLN A 246 9.02 13.56 -13.34
N LEU A 247 7.90 13.76 -14.06
CA LEU A 247 6.56 13.36 -13.60
C LEU A 247 5.94 12.33 -14.51
N ARG A 248 5.62 11.18 -13.93
CA ARG A 248 4.80 10.12 -14.53
C ARG A 248 3.49 9.95 -13.77
N VAL A 249 2.47 9.46 -14.47
CA VAL A 249 1.15 9.20 -13.89
C VAL A 249 0.66 7.82 -14.29
N LEU A 250 0.32 6.99 -13.32
CA LEU A 250 -0.39 5.74 -13.47
C LEU A 250 -1.85 5.96 -13.11
N THR A 251 -2.73 5.94 -14.11
CA THR A 251 -4.15 6.26 -13.96
C THR A 251 -4.92 5.19 -13.21
N GLY A 252 -5.99 5.61 -12.51
CA GLY A 252 -6.89 4.78 -11.72
C GLY A 252 -7.97 4.07 -12.53
N ILE A 253 -8.80 3.29 -11.86
CA ILE A 253 -9.99 2.66 -12.46
C ILE A 253 -11.09 3.72 -12.70
N PRO A 254 -11.67 3.79 -13.92
CA PRO A 254 -12.68 4.80 -14.25
C PRO A 254 -14.05 4.50 -13.66
N LEU A 255 -14.31 3.24 -13.30
CA LEU A 255 -15.57 2.76 -12.73
C LEU A 255 -15.31 2.05 -11.42
N ALA A 256 -15.97 2.50 -10.35
CA ALA A 256 -15.85 1.89 -9.03
C ALA A 256 -16.21 0.39 -9.01
N SER A 257 -17.05 -0.10 -9.93
CA SER A 257 -17.37 -1.53 -10.06
C SER A 257 -16.17 -2.41 -10.46
N ARG A 258 -15.09 -1.81 -11.00
CA ARG A 258 -13.87 -2.52 -11.40
C ARG A 258 -12.85 -2.68 -10.27
N TRP A 259 -13.21 -2.35 -9.04
CA TRP A 259 -12.32 -2.46 -7.88
C TRP A 259 -11.71 -3.85 -7.68
N THR A 260 -12.39 -4.91 -8.12
CA THR A 260 -11.92 -6.30 -8.04
C THR A 260 -10.65 -6.58 -8.87
N GLU A 261 -10.28 -5.67 -9.78
CA GLU A 261 -9.05 -5.76 -10.57
C GLU A 261 -7.81 -5.35 -9.76
N LEU A 262 -7.99 -4.61 -8.66
CA LEU A 262 -6.91 -4.14 -7.78
C LEU A 262 -6.78 -5.05 -6.57
N ARG A 263 -6.12 -6.19 -6.74
CA ARG A 263 -5.86 -7.10 -5.63
C ARG A 263 -4.72 -6.58 -4.76
N PRO A 264 -4.76 -6.76 -3.42
CA PRO A 264 -3.72 -6.29 -2.49
C PRO A 264 -2.30 -6.67 -2.92
N ALA A 265 -2.00 -7.95 -3.13
CA ALA A 265 -0.68 -8.42 -3.52
C ALA A 265 -0.22 -7.86 -4.88
N ALA A 266 -1.15 -7.66 -5.83
CA ALA A 266 -0.82 -7.06 -7.12
C ALA A 266 -0.46 -5.58 -6.97
N VAL A 267 -1.14 -4.85 -6.08
CA VAL A 267 -0.82 -3.46 -5.74
C VAL A 267 0.56 -3.37 -5.09
N THR A 268 0.85 -4.22 -4.09
CA THR A 268 2.18 -4.28 -3.46
C THR A 268 3.29 -4.56 -4.48
N SER A 269 3.07 -5.52 -5.40
CA SER A 269 4.05 -5.81 -6.47
C SER A 269 4.24 -4.62 -7.43
N ALA A 270 3.17 -3.89 -7.75
CA ALA A 270 3.25 -2.68 -8.56
C ALA A 270 4.01 -1.56 -7.84
N LEU A 271 3.83 -1.40 -6.51
CA LEU A 271 4.58 -0.44 -5.69
C LEU A 271 6.06 -0.81 -5.62
N ALA A 272 6.40 -2.10 -5.52
CA ALA A 272 7.79 -2.55 -5.58
C ALA A 272 8.46 -2.18 -6.91
N ALA A 273 7.76 -2.33 -8.05
CA ALA A 273 8.24 -1.87 -9.35
C ALA A 273 8.33 -0.33 -9.43
N ALA A 274 7.39 0.39 -8.80
CA ALA A 274 7.38 1.85 -8.72
C ALA A 274 8.59 2.40 -7.96
N ARG A 275 9.02 1.75 -6.89
CA ARG A 275 10.24 2.10 -6.12
C ARG A 275 11.52 2.01 -6.97
N ALA A 276 11.54 1.14 -7.98
CA ALA A 276 12.65 1.05 -8.92
C ALA A 276 12.54 2.05 -10.08
N LEU A 277 11.35 2.63 -10.31
CA LEU A 277 11.07 3.56 -11.41
C LEU A 277 11.24 5.02 -11.04
N ALA A 278 10.92 5.41 -9.80
CA ALA A 278 10.89 6.80 -9.35
C ALA A 278 11.47 6.95 -7.94
N ASP A 279 12.03 8.14 -7.65
CA ASP A 279 12.52 8.47 -6.30
C ASP A 279 11.36 8.59 -5.31
N PHE A 280 10.22 9.11 -5.76
CA PHE A 280 9.00 9.22 -4.97
C PHE A 280 7.79 8.71 -5.75
N THR A 281 7.00 7.85 -5.13
CA THR A 281 5.70 7.40 -5.63
C THR A 281 4.62 7.96 -4.72
N VAL A 282 3.85 8.93 -5.21
CA VAL A 282 2.69 9.51 -4.50
C VAL A 282 1.45 8.75 -4.90
N VAL A 283 0.76 8.14 -3.93
CA VAL A 283 -0.41 7.31 -4.18
C VAL A 283 -1.67 7.97 -3.65
N ASP A 284 -2.62 8.28 -4.54
CA ASP A 284 -3.96 8.75 -4.16
C ASP A 284 -4.81 7.57 -3.73
N CYS A 285 -5.19 7.51 -2.44
CA CYS A 285 -5.86 6.38 -1.81
C CYS A 285 -7.37 6.60 -1.66
N GLY A 286 -8.13 5.51 -1.69
CA GLY A 286 -9.51 5.49 -1.25
C GLY A 286 -9.65 5.85 0.24
N PHE A 287 -10.84 6.25 0.67
CA PHE A 287 -11.06 6.76 2.04
C PHE A 287 -11.32 5.67 3.08
N CYS A 288 -11.82 4.51 2.67
CA CYS A 288 -12.34 3.49 3.57
C CYS A 288 -11.24 2.51 4.00
N LEU A 289 -11.17 2.24 5.31
CA LEU A 289 -10.24 1.28 5.92
C LEU A 289 -10.96 0.06 6.48
N GLU A 290 -12.31 0.00 6.36
CA GLU A 290 -13.09 -1.12 6.89
C GLU A 290 -12.64 -2.45 6.27
N THR A 291 -12.42 -3.44 7.13
CA THR A 291 -12.24 -4.83 6.73
C THR A 291 -13.59 -5.51 6.82
N ASP A 292 -14.07 -6.08 5.70
CA ASP A 292 -15.32 -6.85 5.66
C ASP A 292 -15.19 -8.11 6.53
N GLU A 293 -15.63 -8.03 7.78
CA GLU A 293 -15.61 -9.16 8.72
C GLU A 293 -16.50 -10.31 8.26
N GLU A 294 -17.66 -10.02 7.63
CA GLU A 294 -18.57 -11.02 7.10
C GLU A 294 -17.97 -11.86 5.95
N LEU A 295 -17.05 -11.27 5.18
CA LEU A 295 -16.31 -11.96 4.12
C LEU A 295 -15.08 -12.71 4.63
N SER A 296 -14.77 -12.63 5.92
CA SER A 296 -13.64 -13.37 6.50
C SER A 296 -13.81 -14.90 6.41
N PHE A 297 -15.03 -15.39 6.24
CA PHE A 297 -15.34 -16.80 6.02
C PHE A 297 -15.18 -17.25 4.56
N ASP A 298 -15.30 -16.32 3.57
CA ASP A 298 -14.97 -16.58 2.17
C ASP A 298 -13.58 -16.03 1.85
N THR A 299 -12.60 -16.88 2.03
CA THR A 299 -11.17 -16.53 1.93
C THR A 299 -10.72 -16.12 0.53
N LEU A 300 -11.53 -16.34 -0.52
CA LEU A 300 -11.25 -15.94 -1.89
C LEU A 300 -12.02 -14.68 -2.34
N ALA A 301 -12.96 -14.19 -1.53
CA ALA A 301 -13.68 -12.98 -1.89
C ALA A 301 -12.73 -11.77 -1.97
N PRO A 302 -12.72 -11.03 -3.08
CA PRO A 302 -11.90 -9.83 -3.17
C PRO A 302 -12.39 -8.81 -2.14
N ARG A 303 -11.47 -8.13 -1.45
CA ARG A 303 -11.78 -7.11 -0.45
C ARG A 303 -11.65 -5.72 -1.08
N ARG A 304 -12.74 -4.95 -1.08
CA ARG A 304 -12.77 -3.65 -1.76
C ARG A 304 -11.70 -2.69 -1.24
N ASN A 305 -11.50 -2.64 0.07
CA ASN A 305 -10.54 -1.75 0.70
C ASN A 305 -9.11 -2.32 0.72
N GLY A 306 -8.92 -3.54 0.23
CA GLY A 306 -7.62 -4.22 0.24
C GLY A 306 -6.52 -3.48 -0.50
N ALA A 307 -6.84 -2.79 -1.60
CA ALA A 307 -5.87 -1.96 -2.32
C ALA A 307 -5.37 -0.78 -1.45
N THR A 308 -6.29 -0.06 -0.79
CA THR A 308 -5.94 1.05 0.11
C THR A 308 -5.09 0.56 1.29
N LEU A 309 -5.50 -0.54 1.93
CA LEU A 309 -4.77 -1.12 3.06
C LEU A 309 -3.37 -1.58 2.64
N ALA A 310 -3.22 -2.21 1.47
CA ALA A 310 -1.92 -2.61 0.94
C ALA A 310 -0.99 -1.41 0.67
N VAL A 311 -1.54 -0.31 0.15
CA VAL A 311 -0.77 0.94 -0.04
C VAL A 311 -0.30 1.49 1.30
N LEU A 312 -1.18 1.57 2.30
CA LEU A 312 -0.85 2.10 3.63
C LEU A 312 0.18 1.23 4.37
N ASP A 313 0.12 -0.08 4.20
CA ASP A 313 1.07 -1.03 4.78
C ASP A 313 2.46 -0.94 4.14
N ASP A 314 2.53 -0.68 2.82
CA ASP A 314 3.80 -0.53 2.08
C ASP A 314 4.35 0.91 2.08
N ALA A 315 3.60 1.90 2.61
CA ALA A 315 4.02 3.30 2.59
C ALA A 315 5.21 3.57 3.50
N ASP A 316 6.10 4.47 3.06
CA ASP A 316 7.18 5.05 3.87
C ASP A 316 6.72 6.31 4.61
N LEU A 317 5.66 6.96 4.10
CA LEU A 317 5.01 8.12 4.71
C LEU A 317 3.52 8.13 4.37
N ILE A 318 2.67 8.43 5.34
CA ILE A 318 1.24 8.63 5.13
C ILE A 318 0.92 10.11 5.34
N VAL A 319 0.47 10.78 4.29
CA VAL A 319 -0.05 12.14 4.32
C VAL A 319 -1.56 12.09 4.49
N VAL A 320 -2.03 12.38 5.70
CA VAL A 320 -3.45 12.37 6.04
C VAL A 320 -4.08 13.73 5.78
N VAL A 321 -4.98 13.81 4.81
CA VAL A 321 -5.65 15.04 4.41
C VAL A 321 -6.99 15.19 5.14
N GLY A 322 -7.13 16.23 5.94
CA GLY A 322 -8.37 16.62 6.59
C GLY A 322 -8.89 17.98 6.10
N SER A 323 -10.21 18.21 6.16
CA SER A 323 -10.79 19.52 5.89
C SER A 323 -10.79 20.38 7.16
N ALA A 324 -10.44 21.66 7.02
CA ALA A 324 -10.30 22.59 8.13
C ALA A 324 -11.63 23.10 8.74
N ASP A 325 -12.78 22.64 8.22
CA ASP A 325 -14.08 22.96 8.80
C ASP A 325 -14.44 22.03 9.98
N PRO A 326 -15.40 22.41 10.86
CA PRO A 326 -15.71 21.62 12.06
C PRO A 326 -16.10 20.16 11.79
N ILE A 327 -16.86 19.89 10.73
CA ILE A 327 -17.24 18.52 10.34
C ILE A 327 -16.02 17.75 9.80
N GLY A 328 -15.20 18.42 8.99
CA GLY A 328 -13.94 17.87 8.48
C GLY A 328 -12.97 17.51 9.61
N MET A 329 -12.85 18.37 10.62
CA MET A 329 -12.00 18.10 11.79
C MET A 329 -12.51 16.91 12.61
N GLN A 330 -13.82 16.80 12.83
CA GLN A 330 -14.41 15.63 13.50
C GLN A 330 -14.12 14.33 12.75
N ARG A 331 -14.30 14.33 11.42
CA ARG A 331 -13.99 13.18 10.56
C ARG A 331 -12.50 12.84 10.58
N LEU A 332 -11.64 13.87 10.57
CA LEU A 332 -10.18 13.67 10.64
C LEU A 332 -9.77 13.01 11.96
N VAL A 333 -10.26 13.48 13.10
CA VAL A 333 -9.96 12.88 14.41
C VAL A 333 -10.41 11.43 14.46
N ARG A 334 -11.60 11.12 13.96
CA ARG A 334 -12.12 9.75 13.86
C ARG A 334 -11.25 8.91 12.91
N GLY A 335 -10.95 9.40 11.71
CA GLY A 335 -10.11 8.69 10.74
C GLY A 335 -8.69 8.44 11.23
N LEU A 336 -8.11 9.32 12.04
CA LEU A 336 -6.83 9.07 12.71
C LEU A 336 -6.92 7.94 13.74
N GLY A 337 -8.10 7.75 14.36
CA GLY A 337 -8.40 6.56 15.17
C GLY A 337 -8.43 5.30 14.33
N GLU A 338 -9.22 5.29 13.26
CA GLU A 338 -9.33 4.18 12.30
C GLU A 338 -7.95 3.78 11.71
N LEU A 339 -7.10 4.77 11.38
CA LEU A 339 -5.76 4.52 10.88
C LEU A 339 -4.84 3.89 11.93
N ARG A 340 -4.98 4.28 13.20
CA ARG A 340 -4.25 3.65 14.31
C ARG A 340 -4.72 2.21 14.54
N ASP A 341 -6.03 1.96 14.46
CA ASP A 341 -6.61 0.63 14.63
C ASP A 341 -6.21 -0.31 13.46
N ALA A 342 -5.89 0.25 12.29
CA ALA A 342 -5.29 -0.46 11.17
C ALA A 342 -3.79 -0.78 11.36
N GLU A 343 -3.18 -0.37 12.48
CA GLU A 343 -1.79 -0.67 12.88
C GLU A 343 -0.72 -0.34 11.83
N VAL A 344 -0.91 0.74 11.07
CA VAL A 344 0.06 1.17 10.06
C VAL A 344 1.40 1.55 10.69
N ALA A 345 2.50 1.05 10.12
CA ALA A 345 3.85 1.28 10.66
C ALA A 345 4.46 2.62 10.21
N ALA A 346 4.01 3.16 9.08
CA ALA A 346 4.58 4.38 8.51
C ALA A 346 4.29 5.63 9.36
N PRO A 347 5.20 6.62 9.37
CA PRO A 347 4.94 7.91 9.99
C PRO A 347 3.75 8.61 9.33
N VAL A 348 2.94 9.28 10.16
CA VAL A 348 1.71 9.95 9.73
C VAL A 348 1.87 11.45 9.85
N TRP A 349 1.77 12.16 8.71
CA TRP A 349 1.75 13.62 8.63
C TRP A 349 0.33 14.11 8.34
N VAL A 350 -0.17 14.99 9.19
CA VAL A 350 -1.52 15.55 9.03
C VAL A 350 -1.45 16.85 8.25
N VAL A 351 -2.26 16.96 7.21
CA VAL A 351 -2.41 18.15 6.37
C VAL A 351 -3.85 18.66 6.48
N LEU A 352 -4.02 19.88 6.98
CA LEU A 352 -5.32 20.52 7.02
C LEU A 352 -5.54 21.35 5.75
N ASN A 353 -6.47 20.90 4.92
CA ASN A 353 -6.82 21.54 3.65
C ASN A 353 -8.02 22.48 3.81
N ARG A 354 -8.22 23.36 2.83
CA ARG A 354 -9.33 24.33 2.79
C ARG A 354 -9.34 25.31 3.96
N VAL A 355 -8.17 25.67 4.46
CA VAL A 355 -8.02 26.69 5.50
C VAL A 355 -8.44 28.04 4.95
N ARG A 356 -9.40 28.71 5.59
CA ARG A 356 -9.90 30.01 5.18
C ARG A 356 -10.26 30.87 6.38
N PRO A 357 -10.22 32.21 6.26
CA PRO A 357 -10.76 33.10 7.29
C PRO A 357 -12.23 32.78 7.57
N GLY A 358 -12.65 32.85 8.82
CA GLY A 358 -14.03 32.60 9.25
C GLY A 358 -14.45 31.14 9.39
N VAL A 359 -13.57 30.17 9.18
CA VAL A 359 -13.80 28.75 9.53
C VAL A 359 -13.96 28.60 11.04
N VAL A 360 -13.11 29.30 11.78
CA VAL A 360 -13.20 29.47 13.24
C VAL A 360 -12.99 30.94 13.58
N PRO A 361 -13.54 31.46 14.71
CA PRO A 361 -13.28 32.81 15.15
C PRO A 361 -11.81 33.06 15.48
N GLY A 362 -11.29 34.24 15.17
CA GLY A 362 -9.93 34.64 15.52
C GLY A 362 -8.85 34.10 14.58
N ASP A 363 -7.72 33.65 15.14
CA ASP A 363 -6.61 33.05 14.39
C ASP A 363 -6.94 31.60 13.98
N ALA A 364 -7.46 31.44 12.78
CA ALA A 364 -7.85 30.12 12.25
C ALA A 364 -6.70 29.13 12.28
N ALA A 365 -5.47 29.55 12.03
CA ALA A 365 -4.30 28.65 12.01
C ALA A 365 -3.95 28.17 13.43
N GLY A 366 -3.97 29.06 14.42
CA GLY A 366 -3.70 28.72 15.82
C GLY A 366 -4.80 27.81 16.40
N GLU A 367 -6.07 28.16 16.16
CA GLU A 367 -7.22 27.38 16.64
C GLU A 367 -7.25 25.96 16.05
N LEU A 368 -6.98 25.82 14.75
CA LEU A 368 -6.93 24.50 14.09
C LEU A 368 -5.76 23.64 14.61
N ARG A 369 -4.60 24.23 14.86
CA ARG A 369 -3.47 23.53 15.49
C ARG A 369 -3.82 23.06 16.90
N GLY A 370 -4.35 23.98 17.72
CA GLY A 370 -4.76 23.66 19.10
C GLY A 370 -5.88 22.61 19.17
N ALA A 371 -6.83 22.62 18.24
CA ALA A 371 -7.88 21.62 18.15
C ALA A 371 -7.30 20.24 17.79
N LEU A 372 -6.43 20.16 16.78
CA LEU A 372 -5.80 18.90 16.38
C LEU A 372 -4.91 18.32 17.48
N GLU A 373 -4.15 19.17 18.16
CA GLU A 373 -3.32 18.76 19.31
C GLU A 373 -4.17 18.23 20.46
N ARG A 374 -5.25 18.93 20.80
CA ARG A 374 -6.17 18.56 21.90
C ARG A 374 -6.90 17.25 21.64
N PHE A 375 -7.41 17.03 20.42
CA PHE A 375 -8.30 15.91 20.12
C PHE A 375 -7.60 14.71 19.47
N ALA A 376 -6.42 14.90 18.87
CA ALA A 376 -5.68 13.84 18.20
C ALA A 376 -4.22 13.72 18.70
N GLY A 377 -3.75 14.60 19.59
CA GLY A 377 -2.38 14.60 20.09
C GLY A 377 -1.33 14.85 19.00
N ARG A 378 -1.69 15.58 17.93
CA ARG A 378 -0.83 15.78 16.75
C ARG A 378 -0.83 17.25 16.33
N THR A 379 0.29 17.68 15.73
CA THR A 379 0.39 18.97 15.07
C THR A 379 0.29 18.79 13.54
N PRO A 380 -0.36 19.70 12.81
CA PRO A 380 -0.40 19.59 11.35
C PRO A 380 0.97 19.88 10.73
N ALA A 381 1.40 19.03 9.79
CA ALA A 381 2.60 19.24 8.98
C ALA A 381 2.43 20.42 8.01
N ALA A 382 1.21 20.63 7.51
CA ALA A 382 0.89 21.76 6.64
C ALA A 382 -0.54 22.25 6.83
N LEU A 383 -0.73 23.56 6.62
CA LEU A 383 -2.02 24.21 6.51
C LEU A 383 -2.18 24.72 5.08
N LEU A 384 -3.06 24.10 4.31
CA LEU A 384 -3.27 24.45 2.90
C LEU A 384 -4.46 25.43 2.78
N PRO A 385 -4.22 26.64 2.25
CA PRO A 385 -5.27 27.63 2.10
C PRO A 385 -6.33 27.20 1.07
N ALA A 386 -7.58 27.56 1.31
CA ALA A 386 -8.65 27.37 0.34
C ALA A 386 -8.42 28.31 -0.86
N ASP A 387 -8.25 27.73 -2.04
CA ASP A 387 -8.16 28.45 -3.31
C ASP A 387 -8.99 27.72 -4.38
N HIS A 388 -10.33 27.75 -4.18
CA HIS A 388 -11.27 27.09 -5.09
C HIS A 388 -11.11 27.60 -6.53
N ARG A 389 -10.86 28.90 -6.69
CA ARG A 389 -10.71 29.52 -8.02
C ARG A 389 -9.53 28.94 -8.78
N ALA A 390 -8.40 28.71 -8.11
CA ALA A 390 -7.23 28.10 -8.71
C ALA A 390 -7.47 26.63 -9.06
N VAL A 391 -8.10 25.87 -8.15
CA VAL A 391 -8.42 24.46 -8.36
C VAL A 391 -9.42 24.29 -9.50
N ASP A 392 -10.52 25.05 -9.50
CA ASP A 392 -11.54 24.99 -10.55
C ASP A 392 -10.95 25.31 -11.94
N ALA A 393 -10.10 26.35 -12.00
CA ALA A 393 -9.43 26.72 -13.26
C ALA A 393 -8.47 25.62 -13.74
N ALA A 394 -7.74 24.97 -12.84
CA ALA A 394 -6.82 23.88 -13.16
C ALA A 394 -7.59 22.66 -13.69
N VAL A 395 -8.61 22.22 -12.97
CA VAL A 395 -9.47 21.08 -13.34
C VAL A 395 -10.19 21.32 -14.65
N ALA A 396 -10.79 22.51 -14.84
CA ALA A 396 -11.49 22.84 -16.09
C ALA A 396 -10.55 22.87 -17.30
N ALA A 397 -9.27 23.14 -17.09
CA ALA A 397 -8.24 23.14 -18.14
C ALA A 397 -7.55 21.77 -18.31
N GLY A 398 -7.80 20.79 -17.45
CA GLY A 398 -7.08 19.52 -17.41
C GLY A 398 -5.58 19.73 -17.12
N ARG A 399 -5.22 20.65 -16.21
CA ARG A 399 -3.84 21.07 -15.96
C ARG A 399 -3.49 21.07 -14.48
N LEU A 400 -2.20 21.01 -14.21
CA LEU A 400 -1.63 21.15 -12.88
C LEU A 400 -1.76 22.60 -12.35
N LEU A 401 -1.81 22.78 -11.03
CA LEU A 401 -1.82 24.12 -10.42
C LEU A 401 -0.58 24.93 -10.81
N SER A 402 0.55 24.26 -10.97
CA SER A 402 1.81 24.88 -11.36
C SER A 402 1.78 25.49 -12.77
N GLU A 403 0.91 24.97 -13.64
CA GLU A 403 0.75 25.42 -15.03
C GLU A 403 -0.35 26.46 -15.16
N SER A 404 -1.50 26.22 -14.51
CA SER A 404 -2.69 27.08 -14.65
C SER A 404 -2.66 28.29 -13.75
N THR A 405 -2.21 28.14 -12.50
CA THR A 405 -2.21 29.20 -11.47
C THR A 405 -0.92 29.18 -10.64
N PRO A 406 0.23 29.48 -11.26
CA PRO A 406 1.55 29.31 -10.64
C PRO A 406 1.79 30.17 -9.39
N SER A 407 1.02 31.22 -9.19
CA SER A 407 1.11 32.11 -8.01
C SER A 407 0.04 31.81 -6.94
N SER A 408 -0.75 30.76 -7.09
CA SER A 408 -1.77 30.33 -6.11
C SER A 408 -1.13 30.10 -4.75
N SER A 409 -1.79 30.60 -3.70
CA SER A 409 -1.34 30.37 -2.32
C SER A 409 -1.38 28.89 -1.94
N LEU A 410 -2.35 28.13 -2.47
CA LEU A 410 -2.45 26.69 -2.32
C LEU A 410 -1.25 25.99 -2.95
N ARG A 411 -0.91 26.35 -4.20
CA ARG A 411 0.27 25.79 -4.87
C ARG A 411 1.55 26.04 -4.07
N LEU A 412 1.75 27.27 -3.59
CA LEU A 412 2.95 27.60 -2.83
C LEU A 412 3.05 26.78 -1.53
N ALA A 413 1.94 26.59 -0.83
CA ALA A 413 1.92 25.74 0.37
C ALA A 413 2.19 24.27 0.04
N LEU A 414 1.66 23.74 -1.08
CA LEU A 414 1.96 22.38 -1.56
C LEU A 414 3.43 22.22 -1.95
N ARG A 415 4.07 23.24 -2.51
CA ARG A 415 5.49 23.23 -2.81
C ARG A 415 6.36 23.15 -1.55
N GLU A 416 5.97 23.85 -0.48
CA GLU A 416 6.66 23.74 0.81
C GLU A 416 6.48 22.34 1.41
N LEU A 417 5.28 21.78 1.33
CA LEU A 417 5.03 20.39 1.73
C LEU A 417 5.88 19.40 0.91
N ALA A 418 5.97 19.60 -0.42
CA ALA A 418 6.80 18.77 -1.30
C ALA A 418 8.29 18.85 -0.92
N GLY A 419 8.79 20.03 -0.57
CA GLY A 419 10.16 20.21 -0.07
C GLY A 419 10.39 19.45 1.25
N ALA A 420 9.42 19.50 2.16
CA ALA A 420 9.51 18.77 3.43
C ALA A 420 9.46 17.25 3.21
N VAL A 421 8.60 16.76 2.30
CA VAL A 421 8.48 15.33 1.98
C VAL A 421 9.73 14.81 1.27
N SER A 422 10.24 15.54 0.29
CA SER A 422 11.38 15.10 -0.54
C SER A 422 12.75 15.44 0.04
N GLY A 423 12.81 16.24 1.10
CA GLY A 423 14.07 16.79 1.60
C GLY A 423 14.74 17.81 0.66
N ALA A 424 14.09 18.13 -0.45
CA ALA A 424 14.64 19.05 -1.43
C ALA A 424 14.51 20.53 -0.98
N THR A 425 15.54 21.32 -1.25
CA THR A 425 15.52 22.75 -0.93
C THR A 425 14.50 23.47 -1.79
N VAL A 426 13.51 24.08 -1.18
CA VAL A 426 12.54 24.94 -1.87
C VAL A 426 13.19 26.28 -2.17
N PRO A 427 13.40 26.65 -3.45
CA PRO A 427 13.93 27.96 -3.80
C PRO A 427 13.02 29.06 -3.27
N ALA A 428 13.59 30.04 -2.55
CA ALA A 428 12.83 31.16 -2.02
C ALA A 428 12.03 31.82 -3.16
N SER A 429 10.70 31.91 -2.97
CA SER A 429 9.83 32.61 -3.91
C SER A 429 10.35 34.07 -3.98
N GLY A 430 10.93 34.47 -5.11
CA GLY A 430 11.47 35.82 -5.30
C GLY A 430 10.34 36.82 -5.10
N ARG A 431 10.19 37.32 -3.89
CA ARG A 431 9.58 38.61 -3.63
C ARG A 431 10.52 39.64 -4.28
N ARG A 432 10.41 39.81 -5.60
CA ARG A 432 10.94 41.05 -6.24
C ARG A 432 10.27 42.19 -5.50
N SER A 433 11.03 42.78 -4.57
CA SER A 433 10.59 43.92 -3.82
C SER A 433 10.19 45.02 -4.82
N ARG A 434 8.90 45.34 -4.86
CA ARG A 434 8.37 46.54 -5.53
C ARG A 434 8.94 47.83 -4.93
N ARG A 435 9.90 47.74 -4.03
CA ARG A 435 10.57 48.88 -3.39
C ARG A 435 11.66 49.52 -4.25
N ALA A 436 12.18 48.86 -5.30
CA ALA A 436 13.28 49.39 -6.11
C ALA A 436 12.83 50.28 -7.29
N ARG A 437 11.52 50.47 -7.54
CA ARG A 437 11.02 51.33 -8.63
C ARG A 437 10.52 52.73 -8.21
N ARG A 438 10.66 53.11 -6.94
CA ARG A 438 10.28 54.46 -6.46
C ARG A 438 11.46 55.38 -6.12
N ALA A 439 12.67 55.02 -6.50
CA ALA A 439 13.87 55.84 -6.24
C ALA A 439 14.49 56.45 -7.51
N HIS A 440 13.78 56.42 -8.66
CA HIS A 440 14.20 57.17 -9.87
C HIS A 440 12.97 57.68 -10.59
N LEU A 441 12.34 58.67 -10.01
CA LEU A 441 11.55 59.74 -10.66
C LEU A 441 11.69 61.00 -9.82
#